data_726d00513d935175eaf3b16a624faa06
#
_entry.id   726d00513d935175eaf3b16a624faa06
#
_cell.length_a   1.000
_cell.length_b   1.000
_cell.length_c   1.000
_cell.angle_alpha   90.00
_cell.angle_beta   90.00
_cell.angle_gamma   90.00
#
_symmetry.space_group_name_H-M   'P 1'
#
loop_
_entity.id
_entity.type
_entity.pdbx_description
1 polymer ?
#
loop_
_entity_poly.entity_id
_entity_poly.type
_entity_poly.pdbx_seq_one_letter_code
_entity_poly.pdbx_strand_id
1 'polypeptide(L)'
;MTVLMYRYGSICEPDMIITLQALGIEVAEICEEITDKNVTAARRVELVSEGLNQYHPVFVFSINFFPAIAEVCHIYKIPYFCWTVDSPVLELFSKSIQRETNRIFLFDRAQYEYFHRFNPEDIFYLPLASAADRFDKVIAEASKQDMDRFSCDISFVGSLYSEKSPLNQIELPE
;
A
#
# COMPACT_ATOMS: atom_id res chain seq x y z
N MET A 1 -7.26 -14.16 -14.96
CA MET A 1 -6.25 -14.20 -13.89
C MET A 1 -6.76 -13.31 -12.80
N THR A 2 -6.95 -13.85 -11.57
CA THR A 2 -7.52 -13.13 -10.45
C THR A 2 -6.44 -12.79 -9.42
N VAL A 3 -6.42 -11.56 -8.92
CA VAL A 3 -5.56 -11.08 -7.84
C VAL A 3 -6.44 -10.79 -6.63
N LEU A 4 -6.00 -11.16 -5.44
CA LEU A 4 -6.67 -10.80 -4.18
C LEU A 4 -6.02 -9.56 -3.60
N MET A 5 -6.73 -8.45 -3.58
CA MET A 5 -6.23 -7.18 -3.03
C MET A 5 -6.76 -6.95 -1.62
N TYR A 6 -5.83 -6.83 -0.66
CA TYR A 6 -6.16 -6.40 0.69
C TYR A 6 -6.16 -4.88 0.77
N ARG A 7 -7.29 -4.31 1.22
CA ARG A 7 -7.52 -2.87 1.26
C ARG A 7 -7.73 -2.39 2.69
N TYR A 8 -6.96 -1.36 3.05
CA TYR A 8 -7.10 -0.67 4.34
C TYR A 8 -7.50 0.81 4.19
N GLY A 9 -7.76 1.26 2.95
CA GLY A 9 -8.19 2.62 2.63
C GLY A 9 -7.03 3.57 2.30
N SER A 10 -5.93 3.05 1.73
CA SER A 10 -4.89 3.89 1.14
C SER A 10 -5.43 4.65 -0.08
N ILE A 11 -5.02 5.90 -0.22
CA ILE A 11 -5.38 6.75 -1.37
C ILE A 11 -4.85 6.20 -2.70
N CYS A 12 -3.84 5.31 -2.66
CA CYS A 12 -3.25 4.69 -3.85
C CYS A 12 -4.00 3.44 -4.32
N GLU A 13 -4.87 2.84 -3.49
CA GLU A 13 -5.58 1.60 -3.83
C GLU A 13 -6.47 1.72 -5.07
N PRO A 14 -7.28 2.79 -5.24
CA PRO A 14 -8.14 2.91 -6.42
C PRO A 14 -7.35 2.96 -7.74
N ASP A 15 -6.22 3.68 -7.76
CA ASP A 15 -5.39 3.79 -8.96
C ASP A 15 -4.72 2.45 -9.30
N MET A 16 -4.33 1.67 -8.29
CA MET A 16 -3.79 0.33 -8.47
C MET A 16 -4.83 -0.64 -9.03
N ILE A 17 -6.06 -0.61 -8.51
CA ILE A 17 -7.18 -1.44 -9.01
C ILE A 17 -7.46 -1.11 -10.48
N ILE A 18 -7.61 0.16 -10.81
CA ILE A 18 -7.85 0.61 -12.19
C ILE A 18 -6.73 0.13 -13.12
N THR A 19 -5.47 0.24 -12.67
CA THR A 19 -4.31 -0.20 -13.46
C THR A 19 -4.31 -1.72 -13.69
N LEU A 20 -4.57 -2.52 -12.65
CA LEU A 20 -4.67 -3.97 -12.78
C LEU A 20 -5.80 -4.38 -13.73
N GLN A 21 -6.96 -3.75 -13.62
CA GLN A 21 -8.11 -4.00 -14.50
C GLN A 21 -7.83 -3.60 -15.95
N ALA A 22 -7.12 -2.49 -16.18
CA ALA A 22 -6.69 -2.08 -17.53
C ALA A 22 -5.71 -3.08 -18.17
N LEU A 23 -4.95 -3.83 -17.36
CA LEU A 23 -4.11 -4.95 -17.80
C LEU A 23 -4.89 -6.26 -18.01
N GLY A 24 -6.21 -6.25 -17.87
CA GLY A 24 -7.04 -7.46 -18.01
C GLY A 24 -6.99 -8.39 -16.81
N ILE A 25 -6.56 -7.90 -15.65
CA ILE A 25 -6.50 -8.65 -14.40
C ILE A 25 -7.79 -8.42 -13.61
N GLU A 26 -8.43 -9.50 -13.21
CA GLU A 26 -9.57 -9.46 -12.30
C GLU A 26 -9.07 -9.22 -10.87
N VAL A 27 -9.70 -8.28 -10.16
CA VAL A 27 -9.35 -7.94 -8.78
C VAL A 27 -10.47 -8.33 -7.84
N ALA A 28 -10.22 -9.30 -6.97
CA ALA A 28 -11.06 -9.60 -5.83
C ALA A 28 -10.56 -8.77 -4.63
N GLU A 29 -11.47 -8.17 -3.87
CA GLU A 29 -11.11 -7.18 -2.85
C GLU A 29 -11.54 -7.62 -1.46
N ILE A 30 -10.65 -7.44 -0.47
CA ILE A 30 -10.96 -7.52 0.96
C ILE A 30 -11.01 -6.08 1.49
N CYS A 31 -12.18 -5.61 1.91
CA CYS A 31 -12.43 -4.20 2.20
C CYS A 31 -12.76 -3.89 3.67
N GLU A 32 -12.77 -4.89 4.57
CA GLU A 32 -13.23 -4.71 5.96
C GLU A 32 -12.47 -3.58 6.68
N GLU A 33 -11.15 -3.49 6.50
CA GLU A 33 -10.31 -2.46 7.16
C GLU A 33 -10.49 -1.05 6.58
N ILE A 34 -11.20 -0.88 5.47
CA ILE A 34 -11.55 0.47 4.97
C ILE A 34 -12.46 1.18 5.97
N THR A 35 -13.43 0.44 6.52
CA THR A 35 -14.46 0.97 7.42
C THR A 35 -14.16 0.69 8.90
N ASP A 36 -13.56 -0.45 9.22
CA ASP A 36 -13.14 -0.81 10.58
C ASP A 36 -11.61 -0.75 10.72
N LYS A 37 -11.11 0.32 11.31
CA LYS A 37 -9.67 0.51 11.55
C LYS A 37 -9.10 -0.36 12.68
N ASN A 38 -9.94 -1.12 13.39
CA ASN A 38 -9.53 -1.99 14.49
C ASN A 38 -9.35 -3.46 14.08
N VAL A 39 -9.26 -3.75 12.77
CA VAL A 39 -9.01 -5.11 12.29
C VAL A 39 -7.72 -5.65 12.89
N THR A 40 -7.85 -6.72 13.67
CA THR A 40 -6.71 -7.37 14.33
C THR A 40 -5.90 -8.22 13.37
N ALA A 41 -4.66 -8.57 13.75
CA ALA A 41 -3.83 -9.48 12.96
C ALA A 41 -4.53 -10.85 12.75
N ALA A 42 -5.23 -11.37 13.77
CA ALA A 42 -5.99 -12.61 13.67
C ALA A 42 -7.12 -12.48 12.64
N ARG A 43 -7.86 -11.38 12.67
CA ARG A 43 -8.93 -11.13 11.69
C ARG A 43 -8.40 -11.00 10.27
N ARG A 44 -7.23 -10.35 10.07
CA ARG A 44 -6.57 -10.30 8.76
C ARG A 44 -6.22 -11.71 8.24
N VAL A 45 -5.74 -12.58 9.12
CA VAL A 45 -5.45 -13.99 8.77
C VAL A 45 -6.71 -14.69 8.28
N GLU A 46 -7.85 -14.54 8.98
CA GLU A 46 -9.14 -15.13 8.58
C GLU A 46 -9.58 -14.60 7.22
N LEU A 47 -9.65 -13.27 7.05
CA LEU A 47 -10.10 -12.62 5.83
C LEU A 47 -9.29 -13.04 4.60
N VAL A 48 -7.95 -13.06 4.75
CA VAL A 48 -7.08 -13.45 3.64
C VAL A 48 -7.24 -14.94 3.33
N SER A 49 -7.34 -15.81 4.36
CA SER A 49 -7.55 -17.26 4.16
C SER A 49 -8.90 -17.54 3.49
N GLU A 50 -9.97 -16.84 3.88
CA GLU A 50 -11.27 -16.92 3.23
C GLU A 50 -11.19 -16.49 1.76
N GLY A 51 -10.53 -15.36 1.47
CA GLY A 51 -10.34 -14.85 0.11
C GLY A 51 -9.51 -15.80 -0.75
N LEU A 52 -8.44 -16.40 -0.22
CA LEU A 52 -7.63 -17.39 -0.93
C LEU A 52 -8.45 -18.63 -1.32
N ASN A 53 -9.29 -19.13 -0.40
CA ASN A 53 -10.13 -20.30 -0.64
C ASN A 53 -11.30 -19.99 -1.60
N GLN A 54 -11.82 -18.77 -1.58
CA GLN A 54 -12.95 -18.37 -2.41
C GLN A 54 -12.55 -18.04 -3.85
N TYR A 55 -11.47 -17.27 -4.03
CA TYR A 55 -11.12 -16.67 -5.32
C TYR A 55 -9.98 -17.40 -6.04
N HIS A 56 -9.22 -18.26 -5.35
CA HIS A 56 -8.05 -18.95 -5.88
C HIS A 56 -7.10 -18.01 -6.67
N PRO A 57 -6.67 -16.88 -6.07
CA PRO A 57 -5.90 -15.88 -6.77
C PRO A 57 -4.50 -16.39 -7.11
N VAL A 58 -3.87 -15.79 -8.13
CA VAL A 58 -2.48 -16.11 -8.49
C VAL A 58 -1.48 -15.43 -7.55
N PHE A 59 -1.86 -14.33 -6.92
CA PHE A 59 -1.11 -13.67 -5.84
C PHE A 59 -2.04 -12.79 -4.99
N VAL A 60 -1.55 -12.42 -3.81
CA VAL A 60 -2.16 -11.40 -2.94
C VAL A 60 -1.39 -10.09 -3.12
N PHE A 61 -2.10 -8.97 -3.13
CA PHE A 61 -1.51 -7.64 -3.23
C PHE A 61 -2.01 -6.72 -2.11
N SER A 62 -1.11 -5.87 -1.58
CA SER A 62 -1.48 -4.76 -0.71
C SER A 62 -0.60 -3.53 -0.95
N ILE A 63 -1.15 -2.35 -0.66
CA ILE A 63 -0.34 -1.17 -0.39
C ILE A 63 0.20 -1.30 1.02
N ASN A 64 1.49 -1.03 1.21
CA ASN A 64 2.27 -1.30 2.41
C ASN A 64 2.32 -2.79 2.82
N PHE A 65 3.25 -3.10 3.72
CA PHE A 65 3.52 -4.47 4.15
C PHE A 65 2.70 -4.85 5.38
N PHE A 66 2.07 -6.03 5.33
CA PHE A 66 1.32 -6.61 6.45
C PHE A 66 1.92 -7.96 6.86
N PRO A 67 2.57 -8.07 8.02
CA PRO A 67 3.16 -9.33 8.48
C PRO A 67 2.17 -10.50 8.52
N ALA A 68 0.92 -10.25 8.95
CA ALA A 68 -0.11 -11.29 8.99
C ALA A 68 -0.44 -11.85 7.60
N ILE A 69 -0.48 -11.00 6.57
CA ILE A 69 -0.72 -11.42 5.18
C ILE A 69 0.47 -12.24 4.68
N ALA A 70 1.70 -11.79 4.95
CA ALA A 70 2.91 -12.52 4.57
C ALA A 70 2.95 -13.94 5.15
N GLU A 71 2.54 -14.10 6.41
CA GLU A 71 2.47 -15.43 7.05
C GLU A 71 1.41 -16.33 6.42
N VAL A 72 0.22 -15.82 6.15
CA VAL A 72 -0.83 -16.58 5.46
C VAL A 72 -0.38 -16.99 4.06
N CYS A 73 0.15 -16.08 3.29
CA CYS A 73 0.65 -16.34 1.93
C CYS A 73 1.78 -17.37 1.94
N HIS A 74 2.66 -17.33 2.96
CA HIS A 74 3.70 -18.34 3.14
C HIS A 74 3.12 -19.73 3.40
N ILE A 75 2.08 -19.86 4.25
CA ILE A 75 1.42 -21.14 4.54
C ILE A 75 0.72 -21.69 3.28
N TYR A 76 0.01 -20.85 2.54
CA TYR A 76 -0.69 -21.25 1.31
C TYR A 76 0.21 -21.39 0.10
N LYS A 77 1.50 -21.03 0.20
CA LYS A 77 2.48 -21.01 -0.91
C LYS A 77 2.03 -20.15 -2.09
N ILE A 78 1.40 -19.02 -1.79
CA ILE A 78 0.92 -18.03 -2.75
C ILE A 78 1.84 -16.80 -2.68
N PRO A 79 2.29 -16.21 -3.80
CA PRO A 79 3.07 -14.98 -3.78
C PRO A 79 2.31 -13.82 -3.13
N TYR A 80 3.00 -13.05 -2.30
CA TYR A 80 2.50 -11.82 -1.70
C TYR A 80 3.28 -10.63 -2.22
N PHE A 81 2.63 -9.79 -2.99
CA PHE A 81 3.18 -8.55 -3.51
C PHE A 81 2.74 -7.39 -2.63
N CYS A 82 3.67 -6.57 -2.18
CA CYS A 82 3.34 -5.32 -1.54
C CYS A 82 4.18 -4.16 -2.08
N TRP A 83 3.55 -3.02 -2.26
CA TRP A 83 4.22 -1.79 -2.64
C TRP A 83 4.08 -0.77 -1.53
N THR A 84 5.22 -0.42 -0.89
CA THR A 84 5.20 0.57 0.18
C THR A 84 5.12 1.97 -0.41
N VAL A 85 4.26 2.78 0.17
CA VAL A 85 4.06 4.19 -0.20
C VAL A 85 4.32 5.14 0.96
N ASP A 86 4.62 4.58 2.13
CA ASP A 86 4.97 5.30 3.35
C ASP A 86 6.44 5.07 3.73
N SER A 87 7.04 6.01 4.46
CA SER A 87 8.38 5.90 5.01
C SER A 87 8.46 6.65 6.35
N PRO A 88 8.84 5.97 7.46
CA PRO A 88 9.13 4.55 7.60
C PRO A 88 7.86 3.67 7.68
N VAL A 89 7.97 2.41 7.25
CA VAL A 89 6.97 1.36 7.49
C VAL A 89 7.48 0.44 8.58
N LEU A 90 6.88 0.52 9.77
CA LEU A 90 7.35 -0.22 10.97
C LEU A 90 7.15 -1.72 10.83
N GLU A 91 6.16 -2.18 10.09
CA GLU A 91 5.84 -3.57 9.83
C GLU A 91 6.98 -4.31 9.10
N LEU A 92 7.85 -3.59 8.38
CA LEU A 92 9.03 -4.16 7.72
C LEU A 92 10.09 -4.69 8.71
N PHE A 93 10.05 -4.29 9.99
CA PHE A 93 10.91 -4.86 11.03
C PHE A 93 10.47 -6.24 11.51
N SER A 94 9.32 -6.74 11.03
CA SER A 94 8.87 -8.10 11.32
C SER A 94 9.76 -9.15 10.66
N LYS A 95 9.92 -10.31 11.33
CA LYS A 95 10.59 -11.49 10.75
C LYS A 95 9.88 -12.00 9.48
N SER A 96 8.61 -11.71 9.32
CA SER A 96 7.82 -12.09 8.14
C SER A 96 8.34 -11.51 6.83
N ILE A 97 9.20 -10.48 6.88
CA ILE A 97 9.87 -9.91 5.70
C ILE A 97 10.73 -10.96 4.96
N GLN A 98 11.19 -11.99 5.67
CA GLN A 98 12.10 -13.04 5.15
C GLN A 98 11.36 -14.19 4.47
N ARG A 99 10.02 -14.13 4.30
CA ARG A 99 9.29 -15.20 3.65
C ARG A 99 9.56 -15.19 2.13
N GLU A 100 9.89 -16.35 1.59
CA GLU A 100 10.21 -16.56 0.17
C GLU A 100 9.01 -16.30 -0.77
N THR A 101 7.81 -16.23 -0.22
CA THR A 101 6.60 -15.86 -0.98
C THR A 101 6.42 -14.36 -1.15
N ASN A 102 7.20 -13.53 -0.45
CA ASN A 102 7.09 -12.09 -0.57
C ASN A 102 7.68 -11.58 -1.90
N ARG A 103 7.14 -10.43 -2.33
CA ARG A 103 7.68 -9.55 -3.38
C ARG A 103 7.44 -8.13 -2.91
N ILE A 104 8.44 -7.55 -2.24
CA ILE A 104 8.31 -6.29 -1.51
C ILE A 104 8.96 -5.17 -2.32
N PHE A 105 8.17 -4.18 -2.71
CA PHE A 105 8.65 -3.03 -3.47
C PHE A 105 8.72 -1.82 -2.55
N LEU A 106 9.91 -1.24 -2.41
CA LEU A 106 10.22 -0.10 -1.57
C LEU A 106 10.55 1.11 -2.44
N PHE A 107 9.83 2.22 -2.23
CA PHE A 107 10.09 3.44 -2.99
C PHE A 107 11.21 4.28 -2.36
N ASP A 108 11.34 4.22 -1.04
CA ASP A 108 12.38 4.94 -0.31
C ASP A 108 13.70 4.19 -0.38
N ARG A 109 14.73 4.86 -0.88
CA ARG A 109 16.04 4.25 -1.11
C ARG A 109 16.72 3.84 0.20
N ALA A 110 16.59 4.63 1.26
CA ALA A 110 17.19 4.31 2.55
C ALA A 110 16.52 3.09 3.17
N GLN A 111 15.17 2.96 3.08
CA GLN A 111 14.49 1.75 3.48
C GLN A 111 14.94 0.54 2.65
N TYR A 112 15.03 0.69 1.32
CA TYR A 112 15.51 -0.38 0.46
C TYR A 112 16.91 -0.84 0.84
N GLU A 113 17.89 0.04 0.97
CA GLU A 113 19.27 -0.29 1.34
C GLU A 113 19.35 -0.95 2.72
N TYR A 114 18.45 -0.60 3.64
CA TYR A 114 18.38 -1.22 4.95
C TYR A 114 17.74 -2.61 4.92
N PHE A 115 16.59 -2.78 4.25
CA PHE A 115 15.80 -4.02 4.34
C PHE A 115 16.19 -5.08 3.32
N HIS A 116 16.71 -4.70 2.14
CA HIS A 116 17.12 -5.62 1.08
C HIS A 116 18.10 -6.70 1.57
N ARG A 117 19.00 -6.39 2.49
CA ARG A 117 19.95 -7.34 3.08
C ARG A 117 19.31 -8.50 3.85
N PHE A 118 18.07 -8.38 4.28
CA PHE A 118 17.34 -9.42 5.01
C PHE A 118 16.60 -10.41 4.10
N ASN A 119 16.30 -10.00 2.87
CA ASN A 119 15.70 -10.83 1.83
C ASN A 119 16.08 -10.28 0.45
N PRO A 120 17.32 -10.51 -0.02
CA PRO A 120 17.85 -9.92 -1.25
C PRO A 120 17.10 -10.36 -2.53
N GLU A 121 16.51 -11.55 -2.51
CA GLU A 121 15.83 -12.12 -3.68
C GLU A 121 14.43 -11.54 -3.87
N ASP A 122 13.81 -11.00 -2.80
CA ASP A 122 12.38 -10.68 -2.79
C ASP A 122 12.07 -9.23 -2.37
N ILE A 123 13.10 -8.39 -2.13
CA ILE A 123 12.95 -6.97 -1.84
C ILE A 123 13.56 -6.15 -2.97
N PHE A 124 12.76 -5.27 -3.55
CA PHE A 124 13.10 -4.51 -4.75
C PHE A 124 12.95 -3.01 -4.51
N TYR A 125 13.79 -2.22 -5.17
CA TYR A 125 13.63 -0.77 -5.24
C TYR A 125 12.69 -0.42 -6.40
N LEU A 126 11.58 0.26 -6.10
CA LEU A 126 10.61 0.72 -7.10
C LEU A 126 10.09 2.11 -6.70
N PRO A 127 10.49 3.18 -7.40
CA PRO A 127 9.98 4.52 -7.15
C PRO A 127 8.45 4.59 -7.24
N LEU A 128 7.86 5.60 -6.56
CA LEU A 128 6.44 5.88 -6.69
C LEU A 128 6.10 6.26 -8.13
N ALA A 129 4.93 5.84 -8.57
CA ALA A 129 4.37 6.17 -9.86
C ALA A 129 3.22 7.18 -9.72
N SER A 130 2.82 7.78 -10.82
CA SER A 130 1.67 8.67 -10.91
C SER A 130 0.61 8.07 -11.80
N ALA A 131 -0.66 8.26 -11.45
CA ALA A 131 -1.81 7.93 -12.29
C ALA A 131 -1.99 9.04 -13.36
N ALA A 132 -1.05 9.12 -14.32
CA ALA A 132 -0.97 10.20 -15.31
C ALA A 132 -2.29 10.38 -16.07
N ASP A 133 -2.87 9.29 -16.59
CA ASP A 133 -4.13 9.34 -17.37
C ASP A 133 -5.28 9.95 -16.55
N ARG A 134 -5.35 9.67 -15.25
CA ARG A 134 -6.36 10.26 -14.37
C ARG A 134 -6.13 11.76 -14.19
N PHE A 135 -4.91 12.18 -13.98
CA PHE A 135 -4.59 13.61 -13.83
C PHE A 135 -4.80 14.38 -15.13
N ASP A 136 -4.38 13.83 -16.26
CA ASP A 136 -4.61 14.43 -17.58
C ASP A 136 -6.11 14.62 -17.87
N LYS A 137 -6.92 13.62 -17.51
CA LYS A 137 -8.38 13.73 -17.63
C LYS A 137 -8.96 14.84 -16.74
N VAL A 138 -8.55 14.92 -15.47
CA VAL A 138 -8.98 15.97 -14.54
C VAL A 138 -8.61 17.36 -15.07
N ILE A 139 -7.40 17.53 -15.60
CA ILE A 139 -6.94 18.79 -16.19
C ILE A 139 -7.76 19.13 -17.43
N ALA A 140 -8.02 18.17 -18.31
CA ALA A 140 -8.79 18.36 -19.54
C ALA A 140 -10.26 18.73 -19.28
N GLU A 141 -10.84 18.23 -18.20
CA GLU A 141 -12.23 18.46 -17.79
C GLU A 141 -12.40 19.69 -16.86
N ALA A 142 -11.30 20.27 -16.38
CA ALA A 142 -11.32 21.41 -15.46
C ALA A 142 -11.93 22.64 -16.11
N SER A 143 -12.88 23.29 -15.41
CA SER A 143 -13.45 24.55 -15.84
C SER A 143 -12.44 25.71 -15.71
N LYS A 144 -12.70 26.82 -16.45
CA LYS A 144 -11.91 28.03 -16.26
C LYS A 144 -11.93 28.52 -14.81
N GLN A 145 -13.06 28.40 -14.12
CA GLN A 145 -13.19 28.79 -12.72
C GLN A 145 -12.32 27.92 -11.81
N ASP A 146 -12.21 26.62 -12.09
CA ASP A 146 -11.33 25.73 -11.32
C ASP A 146 -9.86 26.08 -11.56
N MET A 147 -9.48 26.31 -12.81
CA MET A 147 -8.12 26.72 -13.16
C MET A 147 -7.73 28.02 -12.46
N ASP A 148 -8.60 29.05 -12.51
CA ASP A 148 -8.34 30.34 -11.86
C ASP A 148 -8.27 30.20 -10.33
N ARG A 149 -9.07 29.30 -9.74
CA ARG A 149 -9.11 29.06 -8.28
C ARG A 149 -7.86 28.36 -7.76
N PHE A 150 -7.34 27.40 -8.52
CA PHE A 150 -6.20 26.57 -8.08
C PHE A 150 -4.87 26.94 -8.72
N SER A 151 -4.86 27.94 -9.61
CA SER A 151 -3.61 28.44 -10.21
C SER A 151 -2.79 29.21 -9.19
N CYS A 152 -1.52 28.87 -9.09
CA CYS A 152 -0.54 29.55 -8.25
C CYS A 152 0.89 29.30 -8.76
N ASP A 153 1.81 30.20 -8.46
CA ASP A 153 3.22 30.04 -8.83
C ASP A 153 3.91 28.93 -8.04
N ILE A 154 3.56 28.79 -6.76
CA ILE A 154 4.12 27.77 -5.86
C ILE A 154 2.97 27.22 -5.00
N SER A 155 2.86 25.89 -4.90
CA SER A 155 1.88 25.24 -4.05
C SER A 155 2.52 24.20 -3.14
N PHE A 156 1.92 24.03 -1.97
CA PHE A 156 2.16 22.89 -1.08
C PHE A 156 0.83 22.23 -0.77
N VAL A 157 0.73 20.94 -1.08
CA VAL A 157 -0.45 20.13 -0.78
C VAL A 157 -0.03 19.00 0.16
N GLY A 158 -0.47 19.06 1.41
CA GLY A 158 -0.10 18.06 2.41
C GLY A 158 -0.65 18.40 3.79
N SER A 159 -0.45 17.47 4.73
CA SER A 159 -0.73 17.66 6.16
C SER A 159 0.54 18.09 6.87
N LEU A 160 0.41 18.95 7.88
CA LEU A 160 1.51 19.27 8.80
C LEU A 160 1.83 18.12 9.75
N TYR A 161 0.95 17.09 9.83
CA TYR A 161 1.03 15.95 10.75
C TYR A 161 1.14 16.33 12.24
N SER A 162 0.86 17.58 12.58
CA SER A 162 0.98 18.09 13.96
C SER A 162 0.06 17.33 14.93
N GLU A 163 -1.17 17.02 14.51
CA GLU A 163 -2.14 16.25 15.29
C GLU A 163 -1.78 14.77 15.49
N LYS A 164 -0.93 14.24 14.64
CA LYS A 164 -0.45 12.83 14.69
C LYS A 164 0.97 12.71 15.25
N SER A 165 1.61 13.83 15.54
CA SER A 165 2.98 13.81 16.05
C SER A 165 3.04 13.31 17.48
N PRO A 166 3.80 12.25 17.80
CA PRO A 166 4.00 11.83 19.19
C PRO A 166 4.74 12.89 20.01
N LEU A 167 5.44 13.82 19.35
CA LEU A 167 6.13 14.92 20.02
C LEU A 167 5.17 15.89 20.73
N ASN A 168 3.92 15.99 20.26
CA ASN A 168 2.90 16.81 20.92
C ASN A 168 2.45 16.25 22.29
N GLN A 169 2.83 15.00 22.60
CA GLN A 169 2.51 14.31 23.86
C GLN A 169 3.70 14.27 24.83
N ILE A 170 4.84 14.80 24.43
CA ILE A 170 6.06 14.84 25.24
C ILE A 170 6.13 16.19 25.93
N GLU A 171 6.05 16.19 27.27
CA GLU A 171 6.45 17.33 28.07
C GLU A 171 7.97 17.47 28.00
N LEU A 172 8.44 18.54 27.35
CA LEU A 172 9.88 18.82 27.32
C LEU A 172 10.30 19.31 28.73
N PRO A 173 11.40 18.80 29.30
CA PRO A 173 11.94 19.31 30.52
C PRO A 173 12.31 20.79 30.34
N GLU A 174 11.99 21.62 31.37
CA GLU A 174 12.35 23.05 31.42
C GLU A 174 13.86 23.28 31.38
#